data_164a83f885b0c82a95a2c3171e3cb273
#
_entry.id   164a83f885b0c82a95a2c3171e3cb273
#
_cell.length_a   1.000
_cell.length_b   1.000
_cell.length_c   1.000
_cell.angle_alpha   90.00
_cell.angle_beta   90.00
_cell.angle_gamma   90.00
#
_symmetry.space_group_name_H-M   'P 1'
#
loop_
_entity.id
_entity.type
_entity.pdbx_description
1 polymer ?
#
loop_
_entity_poly.entity_id
_entity_poly.type
_entity_poly.pdbx_seq_one_letter_code
_entity_poly.pdbx_strand_id
1 'polypeptide(L)'
;KNLKIKKSFDPNLSSIHIDPEQIRRVFINLFENATDALDDGGSIQISTRVLQKEKLVRIEFSDNGAGISPADRDKLFLPHFTTKKRGTGLGLAIVNRIIVDHNGSIQVKDNHPKGTIFVIDLPYSPTVLEGGNPSARKLHPITSA
;
A
#
# COMPACT_ATOMS: atom_id res chain seq x y z
N LYS A 1 0.26 -19.93 8.65
CA LYS A 1 0.24 -19.00 9.80
C LYS A 1 -1.16 -18.48 10.04
N ASN A 2 -1.56 -18.43 11.28
CA ASN A 2 -2.82 -17.81 11.67
C ASN A 2 -2.59 -16.30 11.85
N LEU A 3 -3.04 -15.53 10.88
CA LEU A 3 -2.89 -14.07 10.91
C LEU A 3 -4.25 -13.42 11.07
N LYS A 4 -4.28 -12.33 11.82
CA LYS A 4 -5.47 -11.48 11.94
C LYS A 4 -5.36 -10.33 10.95
N ILE A 5 -6.43 -10.10 10.20
CA ILE A 5 -6.48 -8.99 9.25
C ILE A 5 -7.59 -8.06 9.66
N LYS A 6 -7.25 -6.79 9.91
CA LYS A 6 -8.20 -5.74 10.24
C LYS A 6 -8.28 -4.75 9.09
N LYS A 7 -9.48 -4.31 8.78
CA LYS A 7 -9.74 -3.33 7.73
C LYS A 7 -10.49 -2.13 8.31
N SER A 8 -10.04 -0.94 7.97
CA SER A 8 -10.68 0.30 8.38
C SER A 8 -10.67 1.26 7.21
N PHE A 9 -11.80 1.36 6.51
CA PHE A 9 -11.88 2.16 5.29
C PHE A 9 -12.67 3.44 5.53
N ASP A 10 -12.17 4.54 4.96
CA ASP A 10 -12.82 5.83 5.06
C ASP A 10 -14.15 5.80 4.29
N PRO A 11 -15.29 6.06 4.94
CA PRO A 11 -16.57 6.06 4.25
C PRO A 11 -16.73 7.18 3.23
N ASN A 12 -15.89 8.21 3.27
CA ASN A 12 -15.90 9.31 2.31
C ASN A 12 -15.11 9.00 1.03
N LEU A 13 -14.41 7.84 1.00
CA LEU A 13 -13.72 7.42 -0.20
C LEU A 13 -14.73 6.95 -1.24
N SER A 14 -14.84 7.67 -2.36
CA SER A 14 -15.71 7.27 -3.45
C SER A 14 -14.98 6.32 -4.40
N SER A 15 -14.34 6.87 -5.41
CA SER A 15 -13.60 6.07 -6.40
C SER A 15 -12.30 6.77 -6.73
N ILE A 16 -11.27 5.99 -7.04
CA ILE A 16 -10.01 6.53 -7.52
C ILE A 16 -9.66 5.89 -8.86
N HIS A 17 -8.89 6.62 -9.66
CA HIS A 17 -8.46 6.14 -10.96
C HIS A 17 -7.12 5.43 -10.83
N ILE A 18 -7.15 4.11 -10.99
CA ILE A 18 -5.98 3.27 -10.87
C ILE A 18 -6.04 2.15 -11.90
N ASP A 19 -4.88 1.54 -12.16
CA ASP A 19 -4.82 0.25 -12.83
C ASP A 19 -5.03 -0.85 -11.76
N PRO A 20 -6.16 -1.56 -11.77
CA PRO A 20 -6.47 -2.51 -10.69
C PRO A 20 -5.51 -3.68 -10.64
N GLU A 21 -4.98 -4.15 -11.76
CA GLU A 21 -4.01 -5.24 -11.75
C GLU A 21 -2.68 -4.81 -11.14
N GLN A 22 -2.22 -3.61 -11.46
CA GLN A 22 -0.99 -3.07 -10.90
C GLN A 22 -1.13 -2.84 -9.39
N ILE A 23 -2.23 -2.27 -8.96
CA ILE A 23 -2.46 -2.04 -7.53
C ILE A 23 -2.65 -3.36 -6.78
N ARG A 24 -3.29 -4.35 -7.38
CA ARG A 24 -3.35 -5.70 -6.79
C ARG A 24 -1.95 -6.23 -6.53
N ARG A 25 -1.05 -6.05 -7.48
CA ARG A 25 0.34 -6.48 -7.35
C ARG A 25 1.06 -5.79 -6.20
N VAL A 26 0.78 -4.50 -5.97
CA VAL A 26 1.28 -3.77 -4.80
C VAL A 26 0.86 -4.47 -3.51
N PHE A 27 -0.44 -4.76 -3.37
CA PHE A 27 -0.93 -5.39 -2.14
C PHE A 27 -0.41 -6.80 -1.96
N ILE A 28 -0.30 -7.59 -3.02
CA ILE A 28 0.27 -8.94 -2.94
C ILE A 28 1.70 -8.86 -2.40
N ASN A 29 2.52 -7.96 -2.93
CA ASN A 29 3.89 -7.79 -2.46
C ASN A 29 3.95 -7.35 -0.99
N LEU A 30 3.08 -6.43 -0.58
CA LEU A 30 3.04 -5.97 0.81
C LEU A 30 2.57 -7.08 1.75
N PHE A 31 1.58 -7.88 1.35
CA PHE A 31 1.13 -9.03 2.13
C PHE A 31 2.22 -10.08 2.28
N GLU A 32 2.93 -10.40 1.22
CA GLU A 32 4.03 -11.35 1.28
C GLU A 32 5.12 -10.88 2.25
N ASN A 33 5.49 -9.60 2.17
CA ASN A 33 6.47 -9.04 3.11
C ASN A 33 5.99 -9.10 4.55
N ALA A 34 4.75 -8.74 4.80
CA ALA A 34 4.19 -8.80 6.15
C ALA A 34 4.13 -10.22 6.68
N THR A 35 3.70 -11.17 5.85
CA THR A 35 3.62 -12.57 6.24
C THR A 35 4.97 -13.13 6.62
N ASP A 36 6.02 -12.76 5.88
CA ASP A 36 7.38 -13.21 6.20
C ASP A 36 7.92 -12.59 7.48
N ALA A 37 7.49 -11.38 7.83
CA ALA A 37 7.92 -10.67 9.03
C ALA A 37 7.13 -11.07 10.27
N LEU A 38 5.99 -11.72 10.11
CA LEU A 38 5.06 -12.04 11.19
C LEU A 38 5.27 -13.45 11.72
N ASP A 39 5.14 -13.56 13.03
CA ASP A 39 4.99 -14.86 13.70
C ASP A 39 3.54 -15.32 13.63
N ASP A 40 3.29 -16.57 14.03
CA ASP A 40 1.94 -17.09 14.16
C ASP A 40 1.15 -16.24 15.15
N GLY A 41 -0.07 -15.87 14.81
CA GLY A 41 -0.89 -14.98 15.61
C GLY A 41 -0.66 -13.49 15.36
N GLY A 42 0.24 -13.13 14.43
CA GLY A 42 0.46 -11.74 14.07
C GLY A 42 -0.73 -11.08 13.39
N SER A 43 -0.67 -9.77 13.25
CA SER A 43 -1.76 -9.01 12.66
C SER A 43 -1.30 -8.06 11.58
N ILE A 44 -2.17 -7.88 10.59
CA ILE A 44 -2.04 -6.90 9.51
C ILE A 44 -3.25 -5.99 9.58
N GLN A 45 -3.04 -4.70 9.45
CA GLN A 45 -4.12 -3.73 9.39
C GLN A 45 -4.00 -2.90 8.12
N ILE A 46 -5.11 -2.76 7.42
CA ILE A 46 -5.20 -1.91 6.23
C ILE A 46 -6.21 -0.82 6.52
N SER A 47 -5.81 0.42 6.34
CA SER A 47 -6.71 1.55 6.49
C SER A 47 -6.62 2.49 5.30
N THR A 48 -7.72 3.18 5.02
CA THR A 48 -7.75 4.24 4.03
C THR A 48 -8.29 5.52 4.65
N ARG A 49 -7.78 6.65 4.21
CA ARG A 49 -8.22 7.96 4.66
C ARG A 49 -8.14 8.96 3.51
N VAL A 50 -9.23 9.69 3.29
CA VAL A 50 -9.27 10.75 2.30
C VAL A 50 -8.70 12.02 2.94
N LEU A 51 -7.68 12.59 2.30
CA LEU A 51 -7.08 13.87 2.68
C LEU A 51 -7.53 14.90 1.66
N GLN A 52 -8.66 15.55 1.93
CA GLN A 52 -9.33 16.40 0.94
C GLN A 52 -8.52 17.65 0.57
N LYS A 53 -7.87 18.26 1.52
CA LYS A 53 -7.05 19.45 1.27
C LYS A 53 -5.87 19.14 0.36
N GLU A 54 -5.25 18.00 0.59
CA GLU A 54 -4.10 17.52 -0.17
C GLU A 54 -4.49 16.86 -1.48
N LYS A 55 -5.78 16.57 -1.67
CA LYS A 55 -6.32 15.82 -2.81
C LYS A 55 -5.65 14.46 -2.96
N LEU A 56 -5.54 13.75 -1.86
CA LEU A 56 -4.91 12.44 -1.77
C LEU A 56 -5.84 11.47 -1.05
N VAL A 57 -5.70 10.20 -1.37
CA VAL A 57 -6.13 9.11 -0.50
C VAL A 57 -4.88 8.49 0.10
N ARG A 58 -4.88 8.34 1.42
CA ARG A 58 -3.79 7.70 2.14
C ARG A 58 -4.18 6.29 2.52
N ILE A 59 -3.36 5.33 2.12
CA ILE A 59 -3.52 3.93 2.45
C ILE A 59 -2.37 3.56 3.38
N GLU A 60 -2.70 3.06 4.56
CA GLU A 60 -1.72 2.55 5.49
C GLU A 60 -1.84 1.04 5.58
N PHE A 61 -0.72 0.36 5.37
CA PHE A 61 -0.60 -1.08 5.45
C PHE A 61 0.39 -1.38 6.57
N SER A 62 -0.11 -1.87 7.70
CA SER A 62 0.71 -2.07 8.90
C SER A 62 0.71 -3.52 9.35
N ASP A 63 1.85 -3.93 9.90
CA ASP A 63 2.00 -5.22 10.54
C ASP A 63 2.64 -5.04 11.92
N ASN A 64 2.52 -6.04 12.77
CA ASN A 64 3.18 -6.08 14.07
C ASN A 64 4.33 -7.08 14.11
N GLY A 65 5.03 -7.25 13.00
CA GLY A 65 6.15 -8.15 12.86
C GLY A 65 7.46 -7.60 13.41
N ALA A 66 8.56 -8.11 12.86
CA ALA A 66 9.89 -7.79 13.36
C ALA A 66 10.32 -6.33 13.12
N GLY A 67 9.71 -5.65 12.14
CA GLY A 67 10.11 -4.31 11.76
C GLY A 67 11.32 -4.29 10.85
N ILE A 68 11.77 -3.09 10.53
CA ILE A 68 12.88 -2.85 9.62
C ILE A 68 13.89 -1.95 10.32
N SER A 69 15.17 -2.32 10.27
CA SER A 69 16.20 -1.49 10.89
C SER A 69 16.35 -0.15 10.15
N PRO A 70 16.78 0.93 10.84
CA PRO A 70 17.02 2.21 10.17
C PRO A 70 18.04 2.11 9.03
N ALA A 71 19.04 1.24 9.15
CA ALA A 71 20.02 1.03 8.09
C ALA A 71 19.40 0.43 6.82
N ASP A 72 18.45 -0.48 6.99
CA ASP A 72 17.79 -1.15 5.87
C ASP A 72 16.69 -0.30 5.25
N ARG A 73 16.12 0.62 6.03
CA ARG A 73 14.99 1.46 5.58
C ARG A 73 15.31 2.24 4.31
N ASP A 74 16.50 2.80 4.23
CA ASP A 74 16.93 3.60 3.07
C ASP A 74 17.14 2.76 1.81
N LYS A 75 17.25 1.43 1.97
CA LYS A 75 17.53 0.51 0.88
C LYS A 75 16.33 -0.30 0.43
N LEU A 76 15.20 -0.20 1.13
CA LEU A 76 14.05 -1.07 0.93
C LEU A 76 13.53 -1.11 -0.50
N PHE A 77 13.54 0.03 -1.18
CA PHE A 77 12.99 0.15 -2.52
C PHE A 77 14.04 0.00 -3.62
N LEU A 78 15.28 -0.28 -3.24
CA LEU A 78 16.33 -0.54 -4.23
C LEU A 78 16.14 -1.93 -4.83
N PRO A 79 16.32 -2.08 -6.16
CA PRO A 79 16.28 -3.40 -6.78
C PRO A 79 17.31 -4.34 -6.16
N HIS A 80 16.91 -5.59 -5.97
CA HIS A 80 17.74 -6.68 -5.42
C HIS A 80 18.14 -6.53 -3.95
N PHE A 81 17.62 -5.53 -3.24
CA PHE A 81 17.81 -5.46 -1.80
C PHE A 81 16.79 -6.38 -1.11
N THR A 82 17.29 -7.30 -0.27
CA THR A 82 16.45 -8.18 0.54
C THR A 82 17.20 -8.67 1.76
N THR A 83 16.48 -8.81 2.88
CA THR A 83 16.97 -9.47 4.08
C THR A 83 16.52 -10.94 4.14
N LYS A 84 15.76 -11.40 3.16
CA LYS A 84 15.22 -12.75 3.11
C LYS A 84 16.16 -13.69 2.37
N LYS A 85 16.34 -14.90 2.89
CA LYS A 85 17.19 -15.90 2.26
C LYS A 85 16.74 -16.30 0.86
N ARG A 86 15.42 -16.24 0.58
CA ARG A 86 14.83 -16.65 -0.71
C ARG A 86 14.19 -15.50 -1.47
N GLY A 87 14.41 -14.26 -1.01
CA GLY A 87 13.83 -13.11 -1.68
C GLY A 87 14.65 -12.69 -2.87
N THR A 88 13.98 -12.21 -3.92
CA THR A 88 14.65 -11.65 -5.09
C THR A 88 15.09 -10.21 -4.87
N GLY A 89 14.52 -9.52 -3.88
CA GLY A 89 14.75 -8.10 -3.65
C GLY A 89 14.04 -7.20 -4.64
N LEU A 90 13.10 -7.73 -5.42
CA LEU A 90 12.39 -6.96 -6.45
C LEU A 90 11.00 -6.50 -6.02
N GLY A 91 10.39 -7.15 -5.02
CA GLY A 91 9.00 -6.89 -4.64
C GLY A 91 8.72 -5.43 -4.30
N LEU A 92 9.51 -4.84 -3.40
CA LEU A 92 9.30 -3.45 -3.01
C LEU A 92 9.75 -2.45 -4.07
N ALA A 93 10.76 -2.78 -4.88
CA ALA A 93 11.12 -1.94 -6.03
C ALA A 93 9.97 -1.86 -7.03
N ILE A 94 9.30 -2.98 -7.28
CA ILE A 94 8.10 -3.03 -8.13
C ILE A 94 6.97 -2.21 -7.52
N VAL A 95 6.73 -2.35 -6.23
CA VAL A 95 5.71 -1.55 -5.52
C VAL A 95 5.97 -0.07 -5.71
N ASN A 96 7.19 0.38 -5.45
CA ASN A 96 7.53 1.78 -5.60
C ASN A 96 7.29 2.27 -7.02
N ARG A 97 7.70 1.51 -8.01
CA ARG A 97 7.51 1.87 -9.42
C ARG A 97 6.03 2.01 -9.77
N ILE A 98 5.20 1.07 -9.34
CA ILE A 98 3.78 1.11 -9.61
C ILE A 98 3.15 2.37 -8.99
N ILE A 99 3.48 2.66 -7.74
CA ILE A 99 2.94 3.83 -7.03
C ILE A 99 3.40 5.13 -7.70
N VAL A 100 4.67 5.23 -8.07
CA VAL A 100 5.19 6.40 -8.78
C VAL A 100 4.50 6.58 -10.13
N ASP A 101 4.29 5.49 -10.86
CA ASP A 101 3.58 5.52 -12.15
C ASP A 101 2.12 5.98 -12.00
N HIS A 102 1.55 5.84 -10.80
CA HIS A 102 0.22 6.34 -10.46
C HIS A 102 0.25 7.77 -9.89
N ASN A 103 1.39 8.45 -9.99
CA ASN A 103 1.61 9.80 -9.44
C ASN A 103 1.46 9.84 -7.92
N GLY A 104 1.73 8.74 -7.26
CA GLY A 104 1.68 8.63 -5.82
C GLY A 104 3.06 8.53 -5.19
N SER A 105 3.07 8.32 -3.89
CA SER A 105 4.29 8.10 -3.13
C SER A 105 4.08 6.98 -2.12
N ILE A 106 5.19 6.34 -1.75
CA ILE A 106 5.19 5.32 -0.70
C ILE A 106 6.31 5.64 0.30
N GLN A 107 6.00 5.53 1.58
CA GLN A 107 6.93 5.72 2.68
C GLN A 107 6.82 4.56 3.64
N VAL A 108 7.87 4.36 4.44
CA VAL A 108 7.89 3.34 5.47
C VAL A 108 8.13 4.00 6.82
N LYS A 109 7.41 3.52 7.83
CA LYS A 109 7.51 3.98 9.23
C LYS A 109 7.55 2.80 10.15
N ASP A 110 8.05 3.03 11.38
CA ASP A 110 7.94 2.04 12.44
C ASP A 110 6.52 1.98 12.97
N ASN A 111 6.07 0.76 13.26
CA ASN A 111 4.84 0.55 14.00
C ASN A 111 5.17 0.43 15.50
N HIS A 112 4.20 0.71 16.34
CA HIS A 112 4.35 0.66 17.80
C HIS A 112 3.43 -0.40 18.39
N PRO A 113 3.91 -1.25 19.30
CA PRO A 113 5.26 -1.27 19.88
C PRO A 113 6.34 -1.88 18.97
N LYS A 114 5.94 -2.58 17.91
CA LYS A 114 6.84 -3.12 16.90
C LYS A 114 6.15 -3.32 15.57
N GLY A 115 6.92 -3.49 14.52
CA GLY A 115 6.41 -3.76 13.17
C GLY A 115 6.69 -2.63 12.20
N THR A 116 5.99 -2.68 11.07
CA THR A 116 6.21 -1.77 9.96
C THR A 116 4.90 -1.19 9.46
N ILE A 117 4.92 0.07 9.07
CA ILE A 117 3.80 0.74 8.41
C ILE A 117 4.27 1.23 7.04
N PHE A 118 3.63 0.77 5.97
CA PHE A 118 3.78 1.36 4.66
C PHE A 118 2.67 2.38 4.45
N VAL A 119 3.04 3.60 4.09
CA VAL A 119 2.10 4.68 3.84
C VAL A 119 2.12 5.00 2.35
N ILE A 120 1.00 4.78 1.69
CA ILE A 120 0.84 5.02 0.25
C ILE A 120 -0.13 6.18 0.08
N ASP A 121 0.32 7.22 -0.64
CA ASP A 121 -0.52 8.34 -1.02
C ASP A 121 -0.76 8.30 -2.52
N LEU A 122 -2.02 8.34 -2.92
CA LEU A 122 -2.43 8.36 -4.33
C LEU A 122 -3.29 9.60 -4.59
N PRO A 123 -3.20 10.20 -5.79
CA PRO A 123 -4.06 11.32 -6.14
C PRO A 123 -5.54 10.93 -6.04
N TYR A 124 -6.32 11.83 -5.50
CA TYR A 124 -7.75 11.64 -5.31
C TYR A 124 -8.50 12.88 -5.76
N SER A 125 -9.45 12.67 -6.65
CA SER A 125 -10.42 13.69 -7.03
C SER A 125 -11.80 13.07 -6.85
N PRO A 126 -12.71 13.69 -6.06
CA PRO A 126 -14.08 13.20 -5.97
C PRO A 126 -14.66 13.13 -7.37
N THR A 127 -15.27 11.98 -7.72
CA THR A 127 -15.85 11.81 -9.02
C THR A 127 -17.13 12.65 -9.09
N VAL A 128 -17.09 13.72 -9.87
CA VAL A 128 -18.30 14.43 -10.21
C VAL A 128 -18.98 13.59 -11.29
N LEU A 129 -20.16 13.08 -10.98
CA LEU A 129 -20.95 12.22 -11.88
C LEU A 129 -21.56 12.98 -13.06
N GLU A 130 -20.99 14.09 -13.46
CA GLU A 130 -21.49 14.87 -14.58
C GLU A 130 -20.74 14.52 -15.86
N GLY A 131 -21.48 14.02 -16.84
CA GLY A 131 -21.04 13.90 -18.21
C GLY A 131 -19.75 13.10 -18.39
N GLY A 132 -19.78 11.84 -18.05
CA GLY A 132 -18.60 10.99 -18.02
C GLY A 132 -17.70 11.16 -19.24
N ASN A 133 -16.48 11.62 -19.01
CA ASN A 133 -15.45 11.61 -20.02
C ASN A 133 -15.18 10.15 -20.42
N PRO A 134 -15.40 9.78 -21.70
CA PRO A 134 -15.22 8.38 -22.12
C PRO A 134 -13.82 7.83 -21.84
N SER A 135 -12.80 8.67 -21.77
CA SER A 135 -11.45 8.24 -21.45
C SER A 135 -11.30 7.81 -20.00
N ALA A 136 -12.12 8.30 -19.09
CA ALA A 136 -12.13 7.90 -17.69
C ALA A 136 -12.66 6.47 -17.50
N ARG A 137 -13.37 5.92 -18.47
CA ARG A 137 -13.92 4.56 -18.39
C ARG A 137 -12.87 3.46 -18.50
N LYS A 138 -11.66 3.79 -18.91
CA LYS A 138 -10.56 2.83 -19.01
C LYS A 138 -9.91 2.54 -17.69
N LEU A 139 -10.17 3.36 -16.67
CA LEU A 139 -9.63 3.20 -15.33
C LEU A 139 -10.73 2.68 -14.43
N HIS A 140 -10.38 1.68 -13.62
CA HIS A 140 -11.34 1.08 -12.69
C HIS A 140 -11.21 1.73 -11.32
N PRO A 141 -12.34 2.01 -10.64
CA PRO A 141 -12.26 2.50 -9.27
C PRO A 141 -11.80 1.42 -8.31
N ILE A 142 -11.03 1.82 -7.30
CA ILE A 142 -10.89 0.98 -6.13
C ILE A 142 -12.20 1.07 -5.36
N THR A 143 -12.86 -0.04 -5.21
CA THR A 143 -13.95 -0.14 -4.26
C THR A 143 -13.37 -0.66 -2.95
N SER A 144 -13.70 0.01 -1.86
CA SER A 144 -13.36 -0.43 -0.53
C SER A 144 -14.21 -1.65 -0.18
N ALA A 145 -13.80 -2.79 -0.61
CA ALA A 145 -14.50 -4.02 -0.24
C ALA A 145 -13.70 -4.81 0.76
#